data_86c13d7cae7f315ba33646cea73c82df
#
_entry.id   86c13d7cae7f315ba33646cea73c82df
#
_cell.length_a   1.000
_cell.length_b   1.000
_cell.length_c   1.000
_cell.angle_alpha   90.00
_cell.angle_beta   90.00
_cell.angle_gamma   90.00
#
_symmetry.space_group_name_H-M   'P 1'
#
loop_
_entity.id
_entity.type
_entity.pdbx_description
1 polymer ?
#
loop_
_entity_poly.entity_id
_entity_poly.type
_entity_poly.pdbx_seq_one_letter_code
_entity_poly.pdbx_strand_id
1 'polypeptide(L)'
;TIKIQTVFLSTSSTSFEEFFKEISYDNLIKYFDKKNVSQLLIKENRGGSWLYDFKEKTSYEAPAHIGEIIHSVGVGDVYDIAFMSEMVGTNIAGNMAFAAWMSSLYAQTIQQEKFKENVELIVQNIEDFVEMEGIRVPWNERVNYPIYMAAPDFDYVDTEKLDILEDSLLYHNFKPRRPIQENGQVNKEMDMNEERAIFAKDMELLSECKIMIATLLYNDQGTLVEIGNYQANGKPIILYDPYLKLDNMFLKNSCTYYCKTKSQVIDAVFTVVSRMVKNGE
;
A
#
# COMPACT_ATOMS: atom_id res chain seq x y z
N THR A 1 -29.40 -1.33 -27.14
CA THR A 1 -28.53 -0.89 -26.03
C THR A 1 -27.20 -1.60 -26.17
N ILE A 2 -26.11 -0.86 -26.20
CA ILE A 2 -24.76 -1.46 -26.23
C ILE A 2 -24.53 -2.12 -24.89
N LYS A 3 -24.10 -3.39 -24.88
CA LYS A 3 -23.67 -4.10 -23.68
C LYS A 3 -22.16 -3.90 -23.51
N ILE A 4 -21.73 -3.43 -22.35
CA ILE A 4 -20.32 -3.28 -22.00
C ILE A 4 -19.89 -4.58 -21.29
N GLN A 5 -18.88 -5.28 -21.82
CA GLN A 5 -18.41 -6.53 -21.23
C GLN A 5 -17.71 -6.27 -19.89
N THR A 6 -16.64 -5.52 -19.90
CA THR A 6 -15.85 -5.24 -18.69
C THR A 6 -15.51 -3.76 -18.62
N VAL A 7 -15.66 -3.16 -17.45
CA VAL A 7 -15.14 -1.83 -17.11
C VAL A 7 -13.91 -2.04 -16.25
N PHE A 8 -12.79 -1.46 -16.67
CA PHE A 8 -11.55 -1.43 -15.91
C PHE A 8 -11.40 -0.08 -15.22
N LEU A 9 -11.23 -0.09 -13.92
CA LEU A 9 -10.85 1.07 -13.13
C LEU A 9 -9.47 0.82 -12.51
N SER A 10 -8.72 1.89 -12.28
CA SER A 10 -7.47 1.82 -11.53
C SER A 10 -7.49 2.88 -10.44
N THR A 11 -7.21 2.50 -9.21
CA THR A 11 -7.10 3.44 -8.09
C THR A 11 -5.97 4.46 -8.25
N SER A 12 -5.09 4.26 -9.24
CA SER A 12 -4.03 5.20 -9.62
C SER A 12 -4.40 6.13 -10.78
N SER A 13 -5.63 6.03 -11.32
CA SER A 13 -6.05 6.89 -12.42
C SER A 13 -6.67 8.18 -11.90
N THR A 14 -6.44 9.28 -12.62
CA THR A 14 -7.08 10.59 -12.35
C THR A 14 -8.60 10.46 -12.30
N SER A 15 -9.19 9.69 -13.21
CA SER A 15 -10.65 9.48 -13.23
C SER A 15 -11.16 8.76 -11.98
N PHE A 16 -10.38 7.82 -11.42
CA PHE A 16 -10.78 7.18 -10.17
C PHE A 16 -10.68 8.18 -9.01
N GLU A 17 -9.61 8.95 -8.94
CA GLU A 17 -9.41 9.95 -7.89
C GLU A 17 -10.49 11.04 -7.91
N GLU A 18 -10.85 11.55 -9.08
CA GLU A 18 -11.85 12.60 -9.22
C GLU A 18 -13.29 12.13 -8.97
N PHE A 19 -13.65 10.91 -9.39
CA PHE A 19 -15.05 10.50 -9.45
C PHE A 19 -15.41 9.34 -8.51
N PHE A 20 -14.45 8.53 -8.07
CA PHE A 20 -14.74 7.26 -7.42
C PHE A 20 -14.02 7.04 -6.08
N LYS A 21 -13.02 7.83 -5.73
CA LYS A 21 -12.17 7.64 -4.53
C LYS A 21 -12.97 7.49 -3.23
N GLU A 22 -14.00 8.32 -3.06
CA GLU A 22 -14.84 8.36 -1.86
C GLU A 22 -16.08 7.45 -1.95
N ILE A 23 -16.23 6.71 -3.06
CA ILE A 23 -17.41 5.88 -3.29
C ILE A 23 -17.14 4.46 -2.82
N SER A 24 -17.99 3.93 -1.94
CA SER A 24 -17.91 2.52 -1.53
C SER A 24 -18.15 1.57 -2.70
N TYR A 25 -17.59 0.37 -2.64
CA TYR A 25 -17.77 -0.66 -3.69
C TYR A 25 -19.24 -1.01 -3.91
N ASP A 26 -20.08 -1.04 -2.88
CA ASP A 26 -21.53 -1.24 -3.01
C ASP A 26 -22.20 -0.14 -3.85
N ASN A 27 -21.75 1.09 -3.71
CA ASN A 27 -22.27 2.20 -4.51
C ASN A 27 -21.71 2.19 -5.93
N LEU A 28 -20.48 1.75 -6.16
CA LEU A 28 -19.93 1.51 -7.48
C LEU A 28 -20.71 0.40 -8.21
N ILE A 29 -21.00 -0.70 -7.52
CA ILE A 29 -21.85 -1.78 -8.07
C ILE A 29 -23.21 -1.19 -8.53
N LYS A 30 -23.92 -0.46 -7.66
CA LYS A 30 -25.20 0.17 -8.00
C LYS A 30 -25.11 1.15 -9.17
N TYR A 31 -23.98 1.89 -9.27
CA TYR A 31 -23.75 2.84 -10.37
C TYR A 31 -23.57 2.11 -11.71
N PHE A 32 -22.73 1.07 -11.76
CA PHE A 32 -22.42 0.35 -12.99
C PHE A 32 -23.51 -0.65 -13.41
N ASP A 33 -24.29 -1.19 -12.47
CA ASP A 33 -25.47 -2.01 -12.77
C ASP A 33 -26.45 -1.27 -13.69
N LYS A 34 -26.69 0.02 -13.42
CA LYS A 34 -27.54 0.89 -14.26
C LYS A 34 -26.98 1.16 -15.67
N LYS A 35 -25.70 0.86 -15.90
CA LYS A 35 -24.99 1.14 -17.17
C LYS A 35 -24.89 -0.08 -18.10
N ASN A 36 -25.58 -1.19 -17.77
CA ASN A 36 -25.54 -2.43 -18.55
C ASN A 36 -24.13 -3.01 -18.74
N VAL A 37 -23.35 -2.98 -17.66
CA VAL A 37 -21.99 -3.54 -17.55
C VAL A 37 -22.09 -4.99 -17.10
N SER A 38 -21.30 -5.90 -17.69
CA SER A 38 -21.26 -7.30 -17.25
C SER A 38 -20.28 -7.54 -16.11
N GLN A 39 -19.14 -6.83 -16.11
CA GLN A 39 -18.10 -6.96 -15.10
C GLN A 39 -17.49 -5.61 -14.78
N LEU A 40 -17.23 -5.35 -13.50
CA LEU A 40 -16.47 -4.22 -12.99
C LEU A 40 -15.20 -4.73 -12.34
N LEU A 41 -14.03 -4.40 -12.90
CA LEU A 41 -12.73 -4.75 -12.37
C LEU A 41 -12.01 -3.50 -11.87
N ILE A 42 -11.54 -3.53 -10.61
CA ILE A 42 -10.78 -2.45 -9.97
C ILE A 42 -9.37 -2.94 -9.68
N LYS A 43 -8.38 -2.30 -10.28
CA LYS A 43 -6.95 -2.51 -9.99
C LYS A 43 -6.55 -1.63 -8.82
N GLU A 44 -6.09 -2.24 -7.72
CA GLU A 44 -5.82 -1.55 -6.45
C GLU A 44 -4.32 -1.39 -6.18
N ASN A 45 -3.52 -1.25 -7.23
CA ASN A 45 -2.06 -1.12 -7.13
C ASN A 45 -1.44 -2.33 -6.42
N ARG A 46 -0.52 -2.07 -5.48
CA ARG A 46 0.14 -3.08 -4.64
C ARG A 46 -0.80 -3.86 -3.72
N GLY A 47 -2.07 -3.46 -3.64
CA GLY A 47 -3.10 -4.13 -2.84
C GLY A 47 -3.87 -5.21 -3.58
N GLY A 48 -3.51 -5.48 -4.84
CA GLY A 48 -4.19 -6.48 -5.66
C GLY A 48 -5.27 -5.92 -6.57
N SER A 49 -6.28 -6.70 -6.81
CA SER A 49 -7.42 -6.33 -7.64
C SER A 49 -8.72 -6.98 -7.15
N TRP A 50 -9.82 -6.33 -7.48
CA TRP A 50 -11.17 -6.75 -7.14
C TRP A 50 -12.06 -6.70 -8.37
N LEU A 51 -12.90 -7.71 -8.56
CA LEU A 51 -13.85 -7.78 -9.66
C LEU A 51 -15.24 -8.14 -9.15
N TYR A 52 -16.28 -7.49 -9.67
CA TYR A 52 -17.67 -7.87 -9.49
C TYR A 52 -18.30 -8.32 -10.81
N ASP A 53 -18.87 -9.51 -10.80
CA ASP A 53 -19.64 -10.05 -11.93
C ASP A 53 -21.14 -9.79 -11.69
N PHE A 54 -21.76 -8.98 -12.55
CA PHE A 54 -23.16 -8.57 -12.43
C PHE A 54 -24.14 -9.69 -12.77
N LYS A 55 -23.72 -10.70 -13.54
CA LYS A 55 -24.56 -11.84 -13.89
C LYS A 55 -24.62 -12.81 -12.72
N GLU A 56 -23.48 -13.20 -12.19
CA GLU A 56 -23.37 -14.15 -11.08
C GLU A 56 -23.61 -13.48 -9.71
N LYS A 57 -23.61 -12.13 -9.66
CA LYS A 57 -23.76 -11.31 -8.44
C LYS A 57 -22.73 -11.69 -7.36
N THR A 58 -21.52 -11.96 -7.77
CA THR A 58 -20.42 -12.35 -6.88
C THR A 58 -19.16 -11.53 -7.17
N SER A 59 -18.29 -11.43 -6.17
CA SER A 59 -17.00 -10.78 -6.31
C SER A 59 -15.86 -11.79 -6.31
N TYR A 60 -14.78 -11.40 -6.97
CA TYR A 60 -13.52 -12.13 -7.06
C TYR A 60 -12.37 -11.20 -6.66
N GLU A 61 -11.32 -11.76 -6.12
CA GLU A 61 -10.13 -11.04 -5.71
C GLU A 61 -8.88 -11.74 -6.21
N ALA A 62 -7.85 -10.96 -6.55
CA ALA A 62 -6.53 -11.49 -6.80
C ALA A 62 -5.47 -10.64 -6.07
N PRO A 63 -4.46 -11.28 -5.46
CA PRO A 63 -3.37 -10.57 -4.79
C PRO A 63 -2.45 -9.89 -5.81
N ALA A 64 -1.71 -8.87 -5.34
CA ALA A 64 -0.55 -8.35 -6.06
C ALA A 64 0.70 -9.14 -5.67
N HIS A 65 1.63 -9.26 -6.61
CA HIS A 65 2.94 -9.88 -6.37
C HIS A 65 4.00 -8.77 -6.37
N ILE A 66 4.55 -8.49 -5.18
CA ILE A 66 5.55 -7.43 -5.00
C ILE A 66 6.92 -7.95 -5.45
N GLY A 67 7.58 -7.16 -6.29
CA GLY A 67 8.95 -7.36 -6.73
C GLY A 67 9.64 -6.02 -6.94
N GLU A 68 10.90 -6.04 -7.32
CA GLU A 68 11.64 -4.80 -7.61
C GLU A 68 11.05 -4.10 -8.85
N ILE A 69 10.41 -2.97 -8.63
CA ILE A 69 9.76 -2.19 -9.70
C ILE A 69 10.80 -1.34 -10.41
N ILE A 70 11.04 -1.62 -11.69
CA ILE A 70 11.93 -0.86 -12.57
C ILE A 70 11.16 0.27 -13.28
N HIS A 71 9.92 0.00 -13.68
CA HIS A 71 9.04 1.00 -14.30
C HIS A 71 7.57 0.72 -13.99
N SER A 72 6.71 1.73 -14.17
CA SER A 72 5.27 1.62 -13.93
C SER A 72 4.40 1.92 -15.17
N VAL A 73 5.01 2.40 -16.27
CA VAL A 73 4.29 2.76 -17.50
C VAL A 73 3.78 1.51 -18.19
N GLY A 74 2.48 1.47 -18.52
CA GLY A 74 1.85 0.35 -19.21
C GLY A 74 1.53 -0.88 -18.35
N VAL A 75 1.90 -0.90 -17.08
CA VAL A 75 1.63 -2.03 -16.16
C VAL A 75 0.13 -2.33 -16.06
N GLY A 76 -0.70 -1.28 -15.99
CA GLY A 76 -2.15 -1.42 -15.98
C GLY A 76 -2.70 -1.98 -17.30
N ASP A 77 -2.13 -1.58 -18.44
CA ASP A 77 -2.54 -2.06 -19.77
C ASP A 77 -2.19 -3.55 -19.94
N VAL A 78 -1.01 -3.95 -19.45
CA VAL A 78 -0.61 -5.38 -19.43
C VAL A 78 -1.58 -6.20 -18.59
N TYR A 79 -2.02 -5.69 -17.44
CA TYR A 79 -3.05 -6.34 -16.63
C TYR A 79 -4.35 -6.55 -17.44
N ASP A 80 -4.85 -5.48 -18.07
CA ASP A 80 -6.11 -5.51 -18.79
C ASP A 80 -6.07 -6.49 -19.98
N ILE A 81 -4.96 -6.47 -20.74
CA ILE A 81 -4.76 -7.39 -21.87
C ILE A 81 -4.62 -8.84 -21.39
N ALA A 82 -3.84 -9.08 -20.33
CA ALA A 82 -3.65 -10.42 -19.78
C ALA A 82 -4.98 -11.00 -19.25
N PHE A 83 -5.77 -10.21 -18.53
CA PHE A 83 -7.09 -10.59 -18.06
C PHE A 83 -8.02 -10.97 -19.22
N MET A 84 -8.07 -10.15 -20.28
CA MET A 84 -8.93 -10.38 -21.44
C MET A 84 -8.44 -11.49 -22.37
N SER A 85 -7.18 -11.90 -22.25
CA SER A 85 -6.62 -12.95 -23.14
C SER A 85 -7.21 -14.33 -22.90
N GLU A 86 -7.85 -14.56 -21.73
CA GLU A 86 -8.43 -15.84 -21.31
C GLU A 86 -7.43 -17.03 -21.44
N MET A 87 -6.12 -16.74 -21.37
CA MET A 87 -5.07 -17.76 -21.58
C MET A 87 -5.09 -18.87 -20.52
N VAL A 88 -5.72 -18.62 -19.36
CA VAL A 88 -5.85 -19.56 -18.24
C VAL A 88 -7.20 -20.29 -18.27
N GLY A 89 -7.98 -20.12 -19.34
CA GLY A 89 -9.31 -20.67 -19.47
C GLY A 89 -10.43 -19.72 -19.01
N THR A 90 -11.61 -20.25 -18.72
CA THR A 90 -12.82 -19.45 -18.45
C THR A 90 -13.01 -19.03 -17.00
N ASN A 91 -12.07 -19.35 -16.10
CA ASN A 91 -12.18 -19.04 -14.69
C ASN A 91 -11.72 -17.60 -14.42
N ILE A 92 -12.64 -16.75 -13.96
CA ILE A 92 -12.37 -15.32 -13.64
C ILE A 92 -11.21 -15.18 -12.64
N ALA A 93 -11.20 -15.97 -11.56
CA ALA A 93 -10.14 -15.90 -10.55
C ALA A 93 -8.75 -16.23 -11.12
N GLY A 94 -8.66 -17.26 -11.96
CA GLY A 94 -7.43 -17.63 -12.65
C GLY A 94 -6.96 -16.53 -13.62
N ASN A 95 -7.87 -15.94 -14.38
CA ASN A 95 -7.53 -14.83 -15.28
C ASN A 95 -7.04 -13.59 -14.52
N MET A 96 -7.64 -13.28 -13.36
CA MET A 96 -7.17 -12.19 -12.49
C MET A 96 -5.78 -12.47 -11.91
N ALA A 97 -5.53 -13.69 -11.43
CA ALA A 97 -4.23 -14.09 -10.90
C ALA A 97 -3.14 -14.05 -11.98
N PHE A 98 -3.44 -14.56 -13.18
CA PHE A 98 -2.55 -14.48 -14.34
C PHE A 98 -2.23 -13.02 -14.69
N ALA A 99 -3.23 -12.15 -14.76
CA ALA A 99 -3.06 -10.73 -15.04
C ALA A 99 -2.18 -10.02 -13.99
N ALA A 100 -2.35 -10.38 -12.71
CA ALA A 100 -1.53 -9.86 -11.61
C ALA A 100 -0.05 -10.25 -11.77
N TRP A 101 0.23 -11.51 -12.14
CA TRP A 101 1.59 -11.97 -12.42
C TRP A 101 2.20 -11.28 -13.63
N MET A 102 1.46 -11.19 -14.75
CA MET A 102 1.94 -10.52 -15.97
C MET A 102 2.32 -9.07 -15.69
N SER A 103 1.49 -8.35 -14.96
CA SER A 103 1.74 -6.96 -14.56
C SER A 103 2.98 -6.82 -13.68
N SER A 104 3.13 -7.72 -12.69
CA SER A 104 4.29 -7.73 -11.79
C SER A 104 5.58 -7.98 -12.56
N LEU A 105 5.62 -8.98 -13.41
CA LEU A 105 6.82 -9.30 -14.21
C LEU A 105 7.15 -8.23 -15.23
N TYR A 106 6.14 -7.61 -15.83
CA TYR A 106 6.35 -6.50 -16.74
C TYR A 106 6.99 -5.31 -16.02
N ALA A 107 6.52 -4.97 -14.83
CA ALA A 107 7.09 -3.88 -14.02
C ALA A 107 8.57 -4.12 -13.59
N GLN A 108 9.01 -5.36 -13.58
CA GLN A 108 10.35 -5.78 -13.12
C GLN A 108 11.41 -5.83 -14.22
N THR A 109 11.08 -5.53 -15.46
CA THR A 109 12.06 -5.56 -16.56
C THR A 109 11.73 -4.58 -17.67
N ILE A 110 12.78 -4.02 -18.30
CA ILE A 110 12.69 -3.26 -19.55
C ILE A 110 13.17 -4.10 -20.74
N GLN A 111 13.57 -5.36 -20.52
CA GLN A 111 14.08 -6.25 -21.53
C GLN A 111 12.95 -7.12 -22.06
N GLN A 112 12.58 -6.93 -23.33
CA GLN A 112 11.48 -7.64 -23.96
C GLN A 112 11.67 -9.17 -23.96
N GLU A 113 12.86 -9.66 -24.25
CA GLU A 113 13.15 -11.11 -24.27
C GLU A 113 12.99 -11.73 -22.89
N LYS A 114 13.51 -11.06 -21.85
CA LYS A 114 13.34 -11.52 -20.47
C LYS A 114 11.88 -11.55 -20.03
N PHE A 115 11.09 -10.54 -20.43
CA PHE A 115 9.64 -10.55 -20.16
C PHE A 115 8.96 -11.73 -20.86
N LYS A 116 9.30 -12.01 -22.12
CA LYS A 116 8.77 -13.13 -22.88
C LYS A 116 9.10 -14.49 -22.24
N GLU A 117 10.35 -14.70 -21.83
CA GLU A 117 10.77 -15.91 -21.10
C GLU A 117 9.97 -16.11 -19.81
N ASN A 118 9.75 -15.03 -19.04
CA ASN A 118 8.94 -15.07 -17.83
C ASN A 118 7.48 -15.42 -18.12
N VAL A 119 6.89 -14.86 -19.20
CA VAL A 119 5.52 -15.19 -19.63
C VAL A 119 5.40 -16.68 -19.98
N GLU A 120 6.36 -17.22 -20.76
CA GLU A 120 6.39 -18.62 -21.13
C GLU A 120 6.48 -19.54 -19.90
N LEU A 121 7.30 -19.17 -18.89
CA LEU A 121 7.41 -19.91 -17.63
C LEU A 121 6.08 -19.96 -16.87
N ILE A 122 5.38 -18.80 -16.75
CA ILE A 122 4.10 -18.76 -16.06
C ILE A 122 3.03 -19.55 -16.79
N VAL A 123 2.94 -19.42 -18.11
CA VAL A 123 1.94 -20.16 -18.93
C VAL A 123 2.14 -21.65 -18.80
N GLN A 124 3.39 -22.14 -18.76
CA GLN A 124 3.72 -23.57 -18.59
C GLN A 124 3.38 -24.11 -17.19
N ASN A 125 3.35 -23.26 -16.16
CA ASN A 125 3.15 -23.64 -14.76
C ASN A 125 2.00 -22.88 -14.11
N ILE A 126 0.98 -22.54 -14.88
CA ILE A 126 -0.06 -21.58 -14.48
C ILE A 126 -0.79 -21.97 -13.19
N GLU A 127 -1.06 -23.27 -12.99
CA GLU A 127 -1.76 -23.77 -11.80
C GLU A 127 -0.98 -23.41 -10.52
N ASP A 128 0.34 -23.60 -10.52
CA ASP A 128 1.21 -23.25 -9.39
C ASP A 128 1.20 -21.73 -9.12
N PHE A 129 1.25 -20.93 -10.19
CA PHE A 129 1.26 -19.47 -10.07
C PHE A 129 -0.06 -18.88 -9.60
N VAL A 130 -1.19 -19.47 -9.98
CA VAL A 130 -2.53 -19.02 -9.56
C VAL A 130 -2.75 -19.26 -8.06
N GLU A 131 -2.16 -20.33 -7.50
CA GLU A 131 -2.26 -20.67 -6.08
C GLU A 131 -1.24 -19.93 -5.18
N MET A 132 -0.26 -19.24 -5.78
CA MET A 132 0.75 -18.53 -5.01
C MET A 132 0.16 -17.38 -4.19
N GLU A 133 0.54 -17.34 -2.93
CA GLU A 133 0.18 -16.24 -2.04
C GLU A 133 0.78 -14.90 -2.50
N GLY A 134 0.04 -13.84 -2.26
CA GLY A 134 0.47 -12.48 -2.55
C GLY A 134 -0.10 -11.47 -1.55
N ILE A 135 0.04 -10.20 -1.88
CA ILE A 135 -0.44 -9.08 -1.09
C ILE A 135 -1.89 -8.78 -1.46
N ARG A 136 -2.80 -8.87 -0.47
CA ARG A 136 -4.18 -8.42 -0.63
C ARG A 136 -4.51 -7.41 0.45
N VAL A 137 -4.72 -6.15 0.04
CA VAL A 137 -5.12 -5.03 0.90
C VAL A 137 -6.16 -4.21 0.15
N PRO A 138 -7.46 -4.46 0.39
CA PRO A 138 -8.54 -3.75 -0.28
C PRO A 138 -8.44 -2.23 -0.09
N TRP A 139 -8.75 -1.47 -1.15
CA TRP A 139 -8.63 -0.02 -1.14
C TRP A 139 -9.36 0.63 0.05
N ASN A 140 -10.61 0.23 0.27
CA ASN A 140 -11.46 0.83 1.32
C ASN A 140 -11.04 0.45 2.75
N GLU A 141 -10.22 -0.59 2.92
CA GLU A 141 -9.79 -1.05 4.24
C GLU A 141 -8.53 -0.34 4.73
N ARG A 142 -7.73 0.25 3.83
CA ARG A 142 -6.43 0.83 4.14
C ARG A 142 -6.49 1.94 5.19
N VAL A 143 -7.57 2.72 5.19
CA VAL A 143 -7.81 3.79 6.18
C VAL A 143 -7.96 3.28 7.62
N ASN A 144 -8.27 1.98 7.79
CA ASN A 144 -8.42 1.33 9.09
C ASN A 144 -7.08 0.94 9.73
N TYR A 145 -5.97 1.17 9.01
CA TYR A 145 -4.61 0.90 9.46
C TYR A 145 -3.84 2.22 9.59
N PRO A 146 -4.13 3.05 10.61
CA PRO A 146 -3.43 4.31 10.81
C PRO A 146 -1.95 4.07 11.09
N ILE A 147 -1.10 4.91 10.49
CA ILE A 147 0.35 4.77 10.47
C ILE A 147 0.97 5.94 11.23
N TYR A 148 1.62 5.67 12.36
CA TYR A 148 2.38 6.69 13.09
C TYR A 148 3.68 7.01 12.35
N MET A 149 3.89 8.27 12.04
CA MET A 149 5.11 8.74 11.36
C MET A 149 6.07 9.36 12.39
N ALA A 150 6.89 8.52 13.01
CA ALA A 150 7.94 8.96 13.93
C ALA A 150 9.09 9.60 13.17
N ALA A 151 9.35 10.86 13.42
CA ALA A 151 10.45 11.60 12.80
C ALA A 151 10.73 12.91 13.56
N PRO A 152 11.94 13.49 13.46
CA PRO A 152 12.21 14.84 13.92
C PRO A 152 11.57 15.88 12.98
N ASP A 153 10.25 16.05 13.08
CA ASP A 153 9.40 16.87 12.21
C ASP A 153 9.32 18.33 12.70
N PHE A 154 10.47 18.93 12.99
CA PHE A 154 10.56 20.28 13.54
C PHE A 154 10.76 21.34 12.46
N ASP A 155 10.30 22.58 12.69
CA ASP A 155 10.38 23.70 11.75
C ASP A 155 11.78 23.98 11.18
N TYR A 156 12.83 23.58 11.91
CA TYR A 156 14.24 23.79 11.54
C TYR A 156 14.87 22.56 10.86
N VAL A 157 14.09 21.53 10.58
CA VAL A 157 14.57 20.28 9.94
C VAL A 157 14.07 20.22 8.50
N ASP A 158 14.92 19.73 7.61
CA ASP A 158 14.48 19.39 6.25
C ASP A 158 13.64 18.12 6.27
N THR A 159 12.34 18.28 6.06
CA THR A 159 11.33 17.21 6.08
C THR A 159 10.94 16.70 4.70
N GLU A 160 11.59 17.12 3.60
CA GLU A 160 11.22 16.76 2.22
C GLU A 160 10.97 15.25 2.04
N LYS A 161 11.83 14.41 2.63
CA LYS A 161 11.69 12.94 2.53
C LYS A 161 10.49 12.41 3.30
N LEU A 162 10.13 13.05 4.41
CA LEU A 162 8.95 12.71 5.21
C LEU A 162 7.67 13.13 4.47
N ASP A 163 7.65 14.33 3.90
CA ASP A 163 6.51 14.88 3.16
C ASP A 163 6.21 14.05 1.91
N ILE A 164 7.22 13.71 1.12
CA ILE A 164 7.10 12.82 -0.05
C ILE A 164 6.59 11.43 0.35
N LEU A 165 6.96 10.93 1.52
CA LEU A 165 6.48 9.65 2.02
C LEU A 165 5.01 9.74 2.44
N GLU A 166 4.62 10.79 3.16
CA GLU A 166 3.24 11.07 3.55
C GLU A 166 2.32 11.13 2.32
N ASP A 167 2.67 11.95 1.31
CA ASP A 167 1.94 12.04 0.05
C ASP A 167 1.77 10.67 -0.63
N SER A 168 2.82 9.85 -0.56
CA SER A 168 2.78 8.50 -1.13
C SER A 168 1.82 7.57 -0.37
N LEU A 169 1.74 7.69 0.96
CA LEU A 169 0.80 6.92 1.78
C LEU A 169 -0.64 7.36 1.53
N LEU A 170 -0.90 8.67 1.47
CA LEU A 170 -2.20 9.24 1.12
C LEU A 170 -2.66 8.84 -0.29
N TYR A 171 -1.74 8.84 -1.26
CA TYR A 171 -2.01 8.36 -2.62
C TYR A 171 -2.47 6.89 -2.64
N HIS A 172 -1.96 6.08 -1.73
CA HIS A 172 -2.35 4.69 -1.55
C HIS A 172 -3.55 4.50 -0.61
N ASN A 173 -4.24 5.56 -0.21
CA ASN A 173 -5.38 5.55 0.71
C ASN A 173 -5.07 5.05 2.13
N PHE A 174 -3.82 5.14 2.57
CA PHE A 174 -3.47 4.95 3.97
C PHE A 174 -3.71 6.23 4.76
N LYS A 175 -3.71 6.10 6.10
CA LYS A 175 -3.90 7.22 7.03
C LYS A 175 -2.60 7.49 7.82
N PRO A 176 -1.64 8.25 7.24
CA PRO A 176 -0.48 8.71 7.98
C PRO A 176 -0.89 9.68 9.08
N ARG A 177 -0.19 9.63 10.22
CA ARG A 177 -0.43 10.45 11.41
C ARG A 177 0.91 11.04 11.86
N ARG A 178 1.04 12.36 11.80
CA ARG A 178 2.26 13.10 12.18
C ARG A 178 2.02 13.84 13.49
N PRO A 179 2.65 13.42 14.60
CA PRO A 179 2.35 13.98 15.94
C PRO A 179 2.56 15.49 16.02
N ILE A 180 3.66 16.02 15.49
CA ILE A 180 3.93 17.47 15.53
C ILE A 180 2.90 18.28 14.76
N GLN A 181 2.43 17.80 13.61
CA GLN A 181 1.38 18.49 12.84
C GLN A 181 0.01 18.42 13.52
N GLU A 182 -0.31 17.29 14.18
CA GLU A 182 -1.61 17.10 14.82
C GLU A 182 -1.69 17.73 16.22
N ASN A 183 -0.63 17.64 17.00
CA ASN A 183 -0.62 18.00 18.42
C ASN A 183 0.17 19.29 18.74
N GLY A 184 1.00 19.74 17.78
CA GLY A 184 1.85 20.90 17.89
C GLY A 184 3.25 20.58 18.37
N GLN A 185 4.15 21.55 18.17
CA GLN A 185 5.53 21.47 18.59
C GLN A 185 5.74 22.13 19.95
N VAL A 186 6.46 21.48 20.86
CA VAL A 186 6.89 22.08 22.12
C VAL A 186 7.89 23.22 21.84
N ASN A 187 7.68 24.37 22.49
CA ASN A 187 8.56 25.52 22.41
C ASN A 187 9.02 25.97 23.80
N LYS A 188 10.04 26.85 23.85
CA LYS A 188 10.68 27.29 25.10
C LYS A 188 9.80 28.16 26.00
N GLU A 189 8.64 28.61 25.53
CA GLU A 189 7.72 29.48 26.26
C GLU A 189 6.63 28.67 26.97
N MET A 190 6.49 27.38 26.63
CA MET A 190 5.51 26.48 27.23
C MET A 190 5.86 26.13 28.67
N ASP A 191 4.83 26.04 29.51
CA ASP A 191 4.99 25.53 30.85
C ASP A 191 5.00 23.98 30.88
N MET A 192 5.36 23.42 32.02
CA MET A 192 5.47 21.96 32.19
C MET A 192 4.12 21.22 32.03
N ASN A 193 2.97 21.90 32.21
CA ASN A 193 1.66 21.30 32.06
C ASN A 193 1.29 21.25 30.57
N GLU A 194 1.64 22.27 29.81
CA GLU A 194 1.47 22.33 28.36
C GLU A 194 2.32 21.26 27.67
N GLU A 195 3.60 21.12 28.07
CA GLU A 195 4.48 20.05 27.56
C GLU A 195 3.90 18.65 27.84
N ARG A 196 3.42 18.41 29.08
CA ARG A 196 2.80 17.12 29.45
C ARG A 196 1.52 16.86 28.68
N ALA A 197 0.75 17.90 28.38
CA ALA A 197 -0.49 17.74 27.60
C ALA A 197 -0.19 17.33 26.15
N ILE A 198 0.83 17.90 25.51
CA ILE A 198 1.29 17.48 24.17
C ILE A 198 1.80 16.04 24.24
N PHE A 199 2.72 15.73 25.17
CA PHE A 199 3.22 14.37 25.36
C PHE A 199 2.10 13.33 25.53
N ALA A 200 1.06 13.64 26.33
CA ALA A 200 -0.07 12.73 26.51
C ALA A 200 -0.82 12.48 25.21
N LYS A 201 -1.05 13.50 24.38
CA LYS A 201 -1.68 13.36 23.06
C LYS A 201 -0.81 12.54 22.08
N ASP A 202 0.51 12.73 22.11
CA ASP A 202 1.43 11.97 21.26
C ASP A 202 1.41 10.49 21.66
N MET A 203 1.38 10.19 22.96
CA MET A 203 1.27 8.82 23.48
C MET A 203 -0.08 8.17 23.13
N GLU A 204 -1.18 8.94 23.15
CA GLU A 204 -2.50 8.47 22.70
C GLU A 204 -2.46 8.15 21.20
N LEU A 205 -1.98 9.08 20.37
CA LEU A 205 -1.82 8.90 18.94
C LEU A 205 -0.95 7.68 18.60
N LEU A 206 0.18 7.52 19.30
CA LEU A 206 1.08 6.37 19.14
C LEU A 206 0.37 5.05 19.52
N SER A 207 -0.50 5.07 20.52
CA SER A 207 -1.27 3.88 20.93
C SER A 207 -2.35 3.49 19.90
N GLU A 208 -3.01 4.48 19.28
CA GLU A 208 -4.07 4.28 18.28
C GLU A 208 -3.53 3.70 16.96
N CYS A 209 -2.30 4.05 16.59
CA CYS A 209 -1.72 3.61 15.33
C CYS A 209 -1.34 2.13 15.37
N LYS A 210 -1.58 1.44 14.25
CA LYS A 210 -1.30 0.01 14.10
C LYS A 210 0.11 -0.29 13.60
N ILE A 211 0.72 0.66 12.89
CA ILE A 211 2.04 0.55 12.26
C ILE A 211 2.81 1.83 12.59
N MET A 212 4.12 1.70 12.81
CA MET A 212 5.03 2.85 12.86
C MET A 212 5.92 2.87 11.63
N ILE A 213 6.08 4.05 11.03
CA ILE A 213 7.20 4.35 10.14
C ILE A 213 8.10 5.33 10.87
N ALA A 214 9.32 4.88 11.19
CA ALA A 214 10.32 5.72 11.82
C ALA A 214 11.33 6.21 10.77
N THR A 215 11.34 7.53 10.52
CA THR A 215 12.19 8.15 9.48
C THR A 215 13.44 8.75 10.10
N LEU A 216 14.61 8.22 9.74
CA LEU A 216 15.90 8.66 10.25
C LEU A 216 16.44 9.85 9.44
N LEU A 217 15.94 11.07 9.71
CA LEU A 217 16.49 12.29 9.14
C LEU A 217 17.83 12.65 9.81
N TYR A 218 17.89 12.51 11.13
CA TYR A 218 19.11 12.54 11.95
C TYR A 218 18.90 11.70 13.23
N ASN A 219 19.90 11.65 14.10
CA ASN A 219 19.81 10.90 15.36
C ASN A 219 19.01 11.69 16.41
N ASP A 220 17.68 11.60 16.32
CA ASP A 220 16.74 12.25 17.23
C ASP A 220 16.38 11.35 18.42
N GLN A 221 16.51 11.88 19.63
CA GLN A 221 16.23 11.15 20.86
C GLN A 221 14.74 10.84 21.03
N GLY A 222 13.84 11.75 20.61
CA GLY A 222 12.40 11.56 20.67
C GLY A 222 11.97 10.38 19.82
N THR A 223 12.37 10.35 18.57
CA THR A 223 12.14 9.25 17.64
C THR A 223 12.64 7.90 18.19
N LEU A 224 13.81 7.88 18.85
CA LEU A 224 14.34 6.64 19.43
C LEU A 224 13.49 6.14 20.63
N VAL A 225 12.97 7.04 21.45
CA VAL A 225 12.06 6.70 22.58
C VAL A 225 10.75 6.14 22.03
N GLU A 226 10.18 6.73 21.01
CA GLU A 226 8.96 6.25 20.34
C GLU A 226 9.16 4.87 19.75
N ILE A 227 10.27 4.61 19.04
CA ILE A 227 10.64 3.29 18.51
C ILE A 227 10.71 2.26 19.65
N GLY A 228 11.40 2.59 20.76
CA GLY A 228 11.54 1.70 21.90
C GLY A 228 10.18 1.36 22.54
N ASN A 229 9.31 2.36 22.68
CA ASN A 229 7.96 2.16 23.19
C ASN A 229 7.13 1.24 22.26
N TYR A 230 7.17 1.49 20.97
CA TYR A 230 6.40 0.75 19.98
C TYR A 230 6.85 -0.71 19.89
N GLN A 231 8.17 -0.93 19.92
CA GLN A 231 8.79 -2.26 19.93
C GLN A 231 8.41 -3.05 21.20
N ALA A 232 8.41 -2.39 22.37
CA ALA A 232 8.02 -3.02 23.63
C ALA A 232 6.55 -3.50 23.65
N ASN A 233 5.69 -2.86 22.84
CA ASN A 233 4.29 -3.27 22.65
C ASN A 233 4.10 -4.32 21.53
N GLY A 234 5.17 -4.82 20.91
CA GLY A 234 5.11 -5.85 19.89
C GLY A 234 4.49 -5.40 18.56
N LYS A 235 4.34 -4.08 18.36
CA LYS A 235 3.77 -3.53 17.13
C LYS A 235 4.82 -3.43 16.01
N PRO A 236 4.45 -3.56 14.74
CA PRO A 236 5.39 -3.53 13.61
C PRO A 236 5.97 -2.13 13.39
N ILE A 237 7.29 -2.10 13.18
CA ILE A 237 8.08 -0.88 12.90
C ILE A 237 8.74 -1.02 11.55
N ILE A 238 8.51 -0.05 10.67
CA ILE A 238 9.20 0.12 9.39
C ILE A 238 10.20 1.26 9.56
N LEU A 239 11.48 0.95 9.53
CA LEU A 239 12.55 1.93 9.66
C LEU A 239 12.93 2.45 8.28
N TYR A 240 12.72 3.74 8.04
CA TYR A 240 13.10 4.43 6.82
C TYR A 240 14.38 5.24 7.02
N ASP A 241 15.44 4.84 6.33
CA ASP A 241 16.78 5.44 6.44
C ASP A 241 17.25 5.95 5.07
N PRO A 242 16.69 7.09 4.60
CA PRO A 242 17.00 7.63 3.26
C PRO A 242 18.45 8.15 3.14
N TYR A 243 19.10 8.40 4.25
CA TYR A 243 20.45 8.98 4.30
C TYR A 243 21.53 8.02 4.81
N LEU A 244 21.17 6.73 5.01
CA LEU A 244 22.07 5.68 5.50
C LEU A 244 22.74 6.06 6.85
N LYS A 245 21.94 6.56 7.78
CA LYS A 245 22.38 7.00 9.13
C LYS A 245 22.42 5.86 10.15
N LEU A 246 21.81 4.73 9.83
CA LEU A 246 21.71 3.59 10.73
C LEU A 246 23.06 2.89 10.91
N ASP A 247 23.66 3.05 12.09
CA ASP A 247 24.89 2.41 12.52
C ASP A 247 24.71 1.56 13.79
N ASN A 248 23.55 1.66 14.46
CA ASN A 248 23.28 1.05 15.75
C ASN A 248 22.55 -0.31 15.58
N MET A 249 23.15 -1.36 16.18
CA MET A 249 22.60 -2.73 16.07
C MET A 249 21.27 -2.88 16.83
N PHE A 250 21.04 -2.18 17.96
CA PHE A 250 19.77 -2.26 18.70
C PHE A 250 18.65 -1.69 17.84
N LEU A 251 18.86 -0.51 17.26
CA LEU A 251 17.87 0.12 16.39
C LEU A 251 17.54 -0.76 15.17
N LYS A 252 18.56 -1.34 14.54
CA LYS A 252 18.36 -2.26 13.40
C LYS A 252 17.53 -3.48 13.76
N ASN A 253 17.71 -4.04 14.96
CA ASN A 253 16.99 -5.24 15.40
C ASN A 253 15.65 -4.92 16.08
N SER A 254 15.32 -3.64 16.32
CA SER A 254 14.03 -3.21 16.83
C SER A 254 12.96 -3.04 15.75
N CYS A 255 13.36 -3.05 14.47
CA CYS A 255 12.42 -2.87 13.37
C CYS A 255 12.01 -4.20 12.71
N THR A 256 10.78 -4.23 12.19
CA THR A 256 10.25 -5.32 11.37
C THR A 256 10.83 -5.29 9.96
N TYR A 257 10.98 -4.07 9.40
CA TYR A 257 11.57 -3.82 8.08
C TYR A 257 12.54 -2.66 8.14
N TYR A 258 13.69 -2.81 7.46
CA TYR A 258 14.65 -1.75 7.21
C TYR A 258 14.64 -1.35 5.75
N CYS A 259 14.29 -0.09 5.48
CA CYS A 259 14.05 0.44 4.16
C CYS A 259 14.96 1.64 3.88
N LYS A 260 15.55 1.68 2.70
CA LYS A 260 16.44 2.77 2.23
C LYS A 260 15.74 3.69 1.23
N THR A 261 14.67 3.21 0.61
CA THR A 261 13.92 3.96 -0.41
C THR A 261 12.45 4.03 -0.04
N LYS A 262 11.77 5.07 -0.51
CA LYS A 262 10.32 5.23 -0.37
C LYS A 262 9.55 4.00 -0.90
N SER A 263 9.96 3.44 -2.05
CA SER A 263 9.30 2.26 -2.62
C SER A 263 9.35 1.08 -1.66
N GLN A 264 10.51 0.82 -1.03
CA GLN A 264 10.66 -0.24 -0.03
C GLN A 264 9.76 -0.02 1.19
N VAL A 265 9.59 1.24 1.63
CA VAL A 265 8.67 1.57 2.74
C VAL A 265 7.23 1.23 2.36
N ILE A 266 6.78 1.64 1.18
CA ILE A 266 5.42 1.35 0.70
C ILE A 266 5.21 -0.17 0.57
N ASP A 267 6.15 -0.91 0.02
CA ASP A 267 6.09 -2.37 -0.08
C ASP A 267 6.00 -3.03 1.30
N ALA A 268 6.76 -2.54 2.27
CA ALA A 268 6.72 -3.02 3.66
C ALA A 268 5.36 -2.73 4.31
N VAL A 269 4.78 -1.54 4.11
CA VAL A 269 3.43 -1.19 4.60
C VAL A 269 2.40 -2.16 4.06
N PHE A 270 2.37 -2.38 2.74
CA PHE A 270 1.42 -3.32 2.13
C PHE A 270 1.62 -4.75 2.66
N THR A 271 2.87 -5.18 2.85
CA THR A 271 3.18 -6.51 3.39
C THR A 271 2.68 -6.67 4.84
N VAL A 272 2.91 -5.66 5.69
CA VAL A 272 2.46 -5.68 7.09
C VAL A 272 0.94 -5.68 7.15
N VAL A 273 0.28 -4.76 6.43
CA VAL A 273 -1.20 -4.65 6.44
C VAL A 273 -1.84 -5.92 5.88
N SER A 274 -1.30 -6.50 4.80
CA SER A 274 -1.83 -7.74 4.24
C SER A 274 -1.80 -8.89 5.26
N ARG A 275 -0.77 -8.97 6.10
CA ARG A 275 -0.70 -9.95 7.19
C ARG A 275 -1.75 -9.68 8.27
N MET A 276 -1.94 -8.40 8.65
CA MET A 276 -2.97 -8.01 9.61
C MET A 276 -4.38 -8.35 9.10
N VAL A 277 -4.68 -8.04 7.83
CA VAL A 277 -5.96 -8.40 7.19
C VAL A 277 -6.19 -9.91 7.25
N LYS A 278 -5.17 -10.73 6.90
CA LYS A 278 -5.27 -12.19 6.96
C LYS A 278 -5.50 -12.72 8.38
N ASN A 279 -4.94 -12.07 9.39
CA ASN A 279 -5.07 -12.46 10.81
C ASN A 279 -6.35 -11.92 11.46
N GLY A 280 -7.09 -11.02 10.80
CA GLY A 280 -8.28 -10.37 11.36
C GLY A 280 -7.97 -9.31 12.42
N GLU A 281 -6.82 -8.63 12.34
CA GLU A 281 -6.30 -7.62 13.30
C GLU A 281 -6.74 -6.18 12.99
#